data_c0771f43284358da2f8cdec58bb58101
#
_entry.id   c0771f43284358da2f8cdec58bb58101
#
_cell.length_a   1.000
_cell.length_b   1.000
_cell.length_c   1.000
_cell.angle_alpha   90.00
_cell.angle_beta   90.00
_cell.angle_gamma   90.00
#
_symmetry.space_group_name_H-M   'P 1'
#
loop_
_entity.id
_entity.type
_entity.pdbx_description
1 polymer ?
#
loop_
_entity_poly.entity_id
_entity_poly.type
_entity_poly.pdbx_seq_one_letter_code
_entity_poly.pdbx_strand_id
1 'polypeptide(L)'
;TRPELVAAGELEIRLEADAGARTLSVWDNGIGMTREEVVQNIGTIARSGTREFLQAIREQKGQMAPELIGQFGVGFYSSFMVADRITLVTRKAGETTATRWESSGDGYELMETERDVAGTTVTLHLKPKDEEDGLRDYTEPHVLRDIVKRYSDFVGYPICLKADTLNSMKAIWARPKEEVSEQEYRDFYKHLTHDWNDPLDHVLVRV
;
A
#
# COMPACT_ATOMS: atom_id res chain seq x y z
N THR A 1 -4.34 13.60 16.21
CA THR A 1 -4.92 12.23 16.14
C THR A 1 -6.07 12.17 17.13
N ARG A 2 -7.21 11.67 16.72
CA ARG A 2 -8.38 11.45 17.57
C ARG A 2 -8.58 9.95 17.74
N PRO A 3 -7.94 9.31 18.73
CA PRO A 3 -8.01 7.86 18.94
C PRO A 3 -9.43 7.36 19.22
N GLU A 4 -10.30 8.24 19.75
CA GLU A 4 -11.72 7.94 20.00
C GLU A 4 -12.56 7.68 18.73
N LEU A 5 -12.05 8.06 17.55
CA LEU A 5 -12.75 7.84 16.28
C LEU A 5 -12.32 6.53 15.57
N VAL A 6 -11.30 5.85 16.08
CA VAL A 6 -10.89 4.56 15.55
C VAL A 6 -11.73 3.46 16.21
N ALA A 7 -12.23 2.50 15.42
CA ALA A 7 -12.99 1.38 15.96
C ALA A 7 -12.22 0.68 17.09
N ALA A 8 -12.94 0.21 18.11
CA ALA A 8 -12.34 -0.50 19.25
C ALA A 8 -11.65 -1.78 18.78
N GLY A 9 -10.35 -1.71 18.54
CA GLY A 9 -9.50 -2.79 18.07
C GLY A 9 -8.10 -2.29 17.69
N GLU A 10 -7.16 -3.20 17.55
CA GLU A 10 -5.84 -2.87 17.03
C GLU A 10 -5.94 -2.48 15.56
N LEU A 11 -5.22 -1.42 15.17
CA LEU A 11 -5.13 -1.00 13.77
C LEU A 11 -4.33 -2.04 13.00
N GLU A 12 -4.87 -2.49 11.87
CA GLU A 12 -4.24 -3.49 11.02
C GLU A 12 -4.52 -3.25 9.54
N ILE A 13 -3.69 -3.83 8.70
CA ILE A 13 -3.85 -3.93 7.25
C ILE A 13 -4.02 -5.40 6.91
N ARG A 14 -5.02 -5.74 6.11
CA ARG A 14 -5.24 -7.12 5.64
C ARG A 14 -5.11 -7.19 4.13
N LEU A 15 -4.43 -8.22 3.67
CA LEU A 15 -4.35 -8.57 2.27
C LEU A 15 -5.26 -9.77 2.00
N GLU A 16 -6.10 -9.65 0.99
CA GLU A 16 -6.97 -10.74 0.53
C GLU A 16 -6.78 -10.91 -0.97
N ALA A 17 -6.40 -12.09 -1.39
CA ALA A 17 -6.18 -12.44 -2.79
C ALA A 17 -7.14 -13.54 -3.21
N ASP A 18 -7.80 -13.34 -4.35
CA ASP A 18 -8.66 -14.32 -5.01
C ASP A 18 -8.11 -14.62 -6.41
N ALA A 19 -7.55 -15.80 -6.57
CA ALA A 19 -6.99 -16.25 -7.84
C ALA A 19 -8.08 -16.49 -8.90
N GLY A 20 -9.28 -16.91 -8.49
CA GLY A 20 -10.40 -17.16 -9.41
C GLY A 20 -10.98 -15.87 -9.99
N ALA A 21 -11.17 -14.87 -9.14
CA ALA A 21 -11.62 -13.53 -9.53
C ALA A 21 -10.48 -12.64 -10.04
N ARG A 22 -9.22 -13.06 -9.88
CA ARG A 22 -8.00 -12.27 -10.14
C ARG A 22 -8.03 -10.92 -9.44
N THR A 23 -8.30 -10.93 -8.16
CA THR A 23 -8.31 -9.72 -7.35
C THR A 23 -7.31 -9.78 -6.22
N LEU A 24 -6.77 -8.61 -5.88
CA LEU A 24 -6.02 -8.36 -4.65
C LEU A 24 -6.68 -7.19 -3.93
N SER A 25 -7.14 -7.42 -2.71
CA SER A 25 -7.71 -6.39 -1.84
C SER A 25 -6.73 -6.05 -0.71
N VAL A 26 -6.56 -4.76 -0.48
CA VAL A 26 -5.86 -4.19 0.67
C VAL A 26 -6.90 -3.49 1.53
N TRP A 27 -7.16 -4.04 2.69
CA TRP A 27 -8.14 -3.57 3.66
C TRP A 27 -7.46 -2.96 4.88
N ASP A 28 -7.99 -1.86 5.41
CA ASP A 28 -7.60 -1.29 6.69
C ASP A 28 -8.83 -0.92 7.55
N ASN A 29 -8.63 -0.84 8.84
CA ASN A 29 -9.60 -0.34 9.82
C ASN A 29 -9.20 1.05 10.36
N GLY A 30 -8.57 1.85 9.53
CA GLY A 30 -8.18 3.21 9.86
C GLY A 30 -9.34 4.20 9.91
N ILE A 31 -9.02 5.49 9.83
CA ILE A 31 -10.02 6.56 9.94
C ILE A 31 -10.99 6.64 8.75
N GLY A 32 -10.62 6.07 7.60
CA GLY A 32 -11.38 6.19 6.36
C GLY A 32 -11.43 7.61 5.80
N MET A 33 -12.23 7.80 4.75
CA MET A 33 -12.38 9.07 4.04
C MET A 33 -13.85 9.41 3.83
N THR A 34 -14.20 10.72 3.84
CA THR A 34 -15.48 11.22 3.36
C THR A 34 -15.52 11.18 1.84
N ARG A 35 -16.70 11.37 1.26
CA ARG A 35 -16.88 11.49 -0.20
C ARG A 35 -16.02 12.62 -0.79
N GLU A 36 -15.98 13.77 -0.11
CA GLU A 36 -15.20 14.93 -0.52
C GLU A 36 -13.71 14.67 -0.46
N GLU A 37 -13.23 13.98 0.59
CA GLU A 37 -11.83 13.57 0.71
C GLU A 37 -11.44 12.57 -0.38
N VAL A 38 -12.32 11.66 -0.78
CA VAL A 38 -12.08 10.75 -1.92
C VAL A 38 -11.92 11.56 -3.21
N VAL A 39 -12.82 12.53 -3.47
CA VAL A 39 -12.72 13.40 -4.66
C VAL A 39 -11.40 14.19 -4.67
N GLN A 40 -11.01 14.75 -3.53
CA GLN A 40 -9.81 15.57 -3.41
C GLN A 40 -8.52 14.76 -3.52
N ASN A 41 -8.44 13.64 -2.82
CA ASN A 41 -7.19 12.87 -2.67
C ASN A 41 -7.01 11.83 -3.78
N ILE A 42 -8.11 11.29 -4.30
CA ILE A 42 -8.10 10.21 -5.28
C ILE A 42 -8.61 10.70 -6.64
N GLY A 43 -9.68 11.50 -6.67
CA GLY A 43 -10.35 11.90 -7.91
C GLY A 43 -9.64 12.99 -8.70
N THR A 44 -8.89 13.89 -8.05
CA THR A 44 -8.30 15.06 -8.72
C THR A 44 -7.21 14.66 -9.71
N ILE A 45 -6.45 13.63 -9.41
CA ILE A 45 -5.36 13.12 -10.26
C ILE A 45 -5.94 12.39 -11.49
N ALA A 46 -7.09 11.73 -11.38
CA ALA A 46 -7.75 11.05 -12.50
C ALA A 46 -8.18 11.98 -13.65
N ARG A 47 -8.28 13.28 -13.41
CA ARG A 47 -8.76 14.26 -14.40
C ARG A 47 -7.67 14.87 -15.29
N SER A 48 -6.43 15.03 -14.82
CA SER A 48 -5.46 15.87 -15.51
C SER A 48 -4.10 15.24 -15.84
N GLY A 49 -3.71 14.15 -15.21
CA GLY A 49 -2.35 13.63 -15.36
C GLY A 49 -2.24 12.13 -15.58
N THR A 50 -3.31 11.37 -15.39
CA THR A 50 -3.24 9.91 -15.40
C THR A 50 -2.86 9.37 -16.78
N ARG A 51 -3.38 9.93 -17.86
CA ARG A 51 -3.09 9.46 -19.22
C ARG A 51 -1.63 9.75 -19.61
N GLU A 52 -1.15 10.98 -19.35
CA GLU A 52 0.25 11.37 -19.60
C GLU A 52 1.21 10.61 -18.67
N PHE A 53 0.83 10.43 -17.39
CA PHE A 53 1.59 9.68 -16.41
C PHE A 53 1.68 8.18 -16.77
N LEU A 54 0.56 7.55 -17.12
CA LEU A 54 0.54 6.14 -17.54
C LEU A 54 1.28 5.93 -18.87
N GLN A 55 1.22 6.91 -19.78
CA GLN A 55 1.98 6.87 -21.02
C GLN A 55 3.49 7.01 -20.75
N ALA A 56 3.90 7.94 -19.89
CA ALA A 56 5.29 8.10 -19.47
C ALA A 56 5.87 6.84 -18.78
N ILE A 57 5.06 6.17 -17.94
CA ILE A 57 5.44 4.90 -17.32
C ILE A 57 5.62 3.80 -18.38
N ARG A 58 4.70 3.68 -19.33
CA ARG A 58 4.79 2.69 -20.41
C ARG A 58 6.01 2.91 -21.29
N GLU A 59 6.32 4.19 -21.63
CA GLU A 59 7.48 4.57 -22.44
C GLU A 59 8.81 4.29 -21.72
N GLN A 60 8.86 4.38 -20.38
CA GLN A 60 10.05 4.10 -19.57
C GLN A 60 10.22 2.62 -19.17
N LYS A 61 9.44 1.69 -19.76
CA LYS A 61 9.52 0.24 -19.51
C LYS A 61 9.52 -0.14 -18.02
N GLY A 62 8.67 0.52 -17.22
CA GLY A 62 8.48 0.17 -15.80
C GLY A 62 9.61 0.59 -14.84
N GLN A 63 10.65 1.29 -15.30
CA GLN A 63 11.71 1.82 -14.46
C GLN A 63 11.34 3.22 -13.93
N MET A 64 10.37 3.29 -13.03
CA MET A 64 10.13 4.51 -12.26
C MET A 64 11.07 4.56 -11.05
N ALA A 65 11.73 5.70 -10.87
CA ALA A 65 12.47 5.96 -9.64
C ALA A 65 11.47 5.94 -8.46
N PRO A 66 11.68 5.09 -7.44
CA PRO A 66 10.77 4.96 -6.29
C PRO A 66 10.49 6.30 -5.59
N GLU A 67 11.40 7.25 -5.71
CA GLU A 67 11.34 8.59 -5.13
C GLU A 67 10.19 9.45 -5.71
N LEU A 68 9.76 9.20 -6.94
CA LEU A 68 8.68 9.95 -7.57
C LEU A 68 7.28 9.52 -7.07
N ILE A 69 7.14 8.28 -6.59
CA ILE A 69 5.84 7.69 -6.22
C ILE A 69 5.25 8.39 -4.98
N GLY A 70 6.07 8.69 -3.96
CA GLY A 70 5.61 9.32 -2.72
C GLY A 70 5.47 10.85 -2.81
N GLN A 71 6.36 11.50 -3.57
CA GLN A 71 6.50 12.96 -3.60
C GLN A 71 5.35 13.68 -4.31
N PHE A 72 4.71 13.04 -5.27
CA PHE A 72 3.61 13.61 -6.07
C PHE A 72 2.22 13.06 -5.74
N GLY A 73 2.07 12.23 -4.71
CA GLY A 73 0.79 11.61 -4.35
C GLY A 73 0.25 10.62 -5.41
N VAL A 74 1.09 10.23 -6.37
CA VAL A 74 0.69 9.38 -7.52
C VAL A 74 0.82 7.88 -7.23
N GLY A 75 1.26 7.49 -6.04
CA GLY A 75 1.46 6.09 -5.65
C GLY A 75 0.23 5.21 -5.86
N PHE A 76 -0.95 5.75 -5.56
CA PHE A 76 -2.22 5.05 -5.77
C PHE A 76 -2.43 4.67 -7.26
N TYR A 77 -2.08 5.58 -8.18
CA TYR A 77 -2.26 5.36 -9.62
C TYR A 77 -1.27 4.38 -10.23
N SER A 78 -0.13 4.13 -9.57
CA SER A 78 0.79 3.07 -10.01
C SER A 78 0.13 1.69 -9.98
N SER A 79 -0.96 1.53 -9.23
CA SER A 79 -1.76 0.31 -9.21
C SER A 79 -2.33 -0.07 -10.59
N PHE A 80 -2.54 0.90 -11.50
CA PHE A 80 -2.95 0.63 -12.89
C PHE A 80 -1.85 -0.01 -13.75
N MET A 81 -0.62 -0.09 -13.26
CA MET A 81 0.42 -0.90 -13.91
C MET A 81 0.08 -2.39 -13.82
N VAL A 82 -0.55 -2.82 -12.73
CA VAL A 82 -0.84 -4.22 -12.42
C VAL A 82 -2.33 -4.57 -12.49
N ALA A 83 -3.21 -3.57 -12.58
CA ALA A 83 -4.66 -3.73 -12.59
C ALA A 83 -5.30 -3.00 -13.76
N ASP A 84 -6.38 -3.58 -14.31
CA ASP A 84 -7.22 -2.95 -15.35
C ASP A 84 -8.31 -2.08 -14.74
N ARG A 85 -8.70 -2.38 -13.50
CA ARG A 85 -9.72 -1.67 -12.76
C ARG A 85 -9.37 -1.64 -11.27
N ILE A 86 -9.67 -0.54 -10.63
CA ILE A 86 -9.49 -0.35 -9.19
C ILE A 86 -10.81 0.07 -8.59
N THR A 87 -11.22 -0.62 -7.53
CA THR A 87 -12.37 -0.25 -6.70
C THR A 87 -11.86 0.16 -5.32
N LEU A 88 -12.29 1.30 -4.82
CA LEU A 88 -12.02 1.76 -3.46
C LEU A 88 -13.36 1.91 -2.73
N VAL A 89 -13.48 1.30 -1.56
CA VAL A 89 -14.63 1.47 -0.66
C VAL A 89 -14.12 2.00 0.66
N THR A 90 -14.65 3.15 1.09
CA THR A 90 -14.20 3.79 2.33
C THR A 90 -15.37 4.35 3.12
N ARG A 91 -15.29 4.27 4.45
CA ARG A 91 -16.21 4.92 5.38
C ARG A 91 -15.42 5.69 6.42
N LYS A 92 -15.69 6.99 6.52
CA LYS A 92 -15.08 7.84 7.55
C LYS A 92 -15.57 7.44 8.93
N ALA A 93 -14.66 7.43 9.89
CA ALA A 93 -15.04 7.23 11.29
C ALA A 93 -16.05 8.31 11.75
N GLY A 94 -17.17 7.85 12.32
CA GLY A 94 -18.30 8.71 12.72
C GLY A 94 -19.37 8.92 11.65
N GLU A 95 -19.16 8.46 10.41
CA GLU A 95 -20.19 8.45 9.37
C GLU A 95 -20.93 7.10 9.30
N THR A 96 -22.16 7.14 8.80
CA THR A 96 -23.01 5.97 8.64
C THR A 96 -22.95 5.39 7.23
N THR A 97 -22.63 6.22 6.25
CA THR A 97 -22.54 5.85 4.84
C THR A 97 -21.10 5.69 4.39
N ALA A 98 -20.86 4.80 3.44
CA ALA A 98 -19.58 4.60 2.80
C ALA A 98 -19.63 5.14 1.36
N THR A 99 -18.45 5.46 0.83
CA THR A 99 -18.27 5.87 -0.56
C THR A 99 -17.52 4.78 -1.30
N ARG A 100 -18.06 4.36 -2.45
CA ARG A 100 -17.35 3.56 -3.44
C ARG A 100 -16.87 4.46 -4.57
N TRP A 101 -15.61 4.37 -4.86
CA TRP A 101 -14.95 4.93 -6.02
C TRP A 101 -14.49 3.78 -6.93
N GLU A 102 -14.66 3.93 -8.23
CA GLU A 102 -14.20 2.93 -9.19
C GLU A 102 -13.62 3.63 -10.42
N SER A 103 -12.53 3.09 -10.97
CA SER A 103 -11.89 3.59 -12.18
C SER A 103 -11.20 2.48 -12.96
N SER A 104 -11.22 2.61 -14.29
CA SER A 104 -10.41 1.82 -15.22
C SER A 104 -9.33 2.68 -15.91
N GLY A 105 -9.05 3.88 -15.38
CA GLY A 105 -7.96 4.76 -15.83
C GLY A 105 -8.41 5.98 -16.66
N ASP A 106 -9.59 5.97 -17.27
CA ASP A 106 -10.08 7.06 -18.13
C ASP A 106 -11.02 8.04 -17.42
N GLY A 107 -11.28 7.85 -16.17
CA GLY A 107 -12.20 8.60 -15.34
C GLY A 107 -12.58 7.77 -14.13
N TYR A 108 -13.53 8.25 -13.33
CA TYR A 108 -14.00 7.50 -12.18
C TYR A 108 -15.49 7.69 -11.95
N GLU A 109 -16.08 6.72 -11.28
CA GLU A 109 -17.45 6.77 -10.78
C GLU A 109 -17.46 6.82 -9.25
N LEU A 110 -18.43 7.53 -8.69
CA LEU A 110 -18.66 7.62 -7.24
C LEU A 110 -20.07 7.21 -6.92
N MET A 111 -20.20 6.23 -6.05
CA MET A 111 -21.48 5.73 -5.56
C MET A 111 -21.50 5.71 -4.03
N GLU A 112 -22.66 5.89 -3.45
CA GLU A 112 -22.90 5.58 -2.05
C GLU A 112 -23.01 4.07 -1.87
N THR A 113 -22.46 3.55 -0.77
CA THR A 113 -22.48 2.12 -0.45
C THR A 113 -22.46 1.91 1.06
N GLU A 114 -22.49 0.67 1.49
CA GLU A 114 -22.40 0.28 2.89
C GLU A 114 -21.02 -0.29 3.21
N ARG A 115 -20.56 -0.09 4.42
CA ARG A 115 -19.38 -0.72 5.01
C ARG A 115 -19.56 -0.75 6.53
N ASP A 116 -19.39 -1.91 7.15
CA ASP A 116 -19.71 -2.12 8.57
C ASP A 116 -18.77 -1.36 9.53
N VAL A 117 -17.50 -1.19 9.14
CA VAL A 117 -16.49 -0.54 9.97
C VAL A 117 -15.85 0.64 9.24
N ALA A 118 -15.34 1.64 9.99
CA ALA A 118 -14.52 2.70 9.41
C ALA A 118 -13.24 2.13 8.78
N GLY A 119 -12.64 2.88 7.86
CA GLY A 119 -11.42 2.48 7.15
C GLY A 119 -11.62 2.40 5.66
N THR A 120 -10.66 1.77 4.95
CA THR A 120 -10.65 1.72 3.50
C THR A 120 -10.36 0.30 2.99
N THR A 121 -10.96 -0.07 1.88
CA THR A 121 -10.61 -1.26 1.11
C THR A 121 -10.31 -0.84 -0.32
N VAL A 122 -9.12 -1.16 -0.80
CA VAL A 122 -8.73 -0.99 -2.20
C VAL A 122 -8.66 -2.37 -2.84
N THR A 123 -9.46 -2.61 -3.85
CA THR A 123 -9.46 -3.86 -4.61
C THR A 123 -8.91 -3.62 -6.01
N LEU A 124 -7.84 -4.30 -6.33
CA LEU A 124 -7.19 -4.33 -7.63
C LEU A 124 -7.76 -5.51 -8.44
N HIS A 125 -8.36 -5.23 -9.59
CA HIS A 125 -8.72 -6.23 -10.59
C HIS A 125 -7.51 -6.44 -11.49
N LEU A 126 -6.76 -7.49 -11.18
CA LEU A 126 -5.41 -7.71 -11.71
C LEU A 126 -5.41 -8.09 -13.18
N LYS A 127 -4.47 -7.51 -13.93
CA LYS A 127 -4.12 -7.94 -15.27
C LYS A 127 -3.70 -9.41 -15.28
N PRO A 128 -3.85 -10.10 -16.41
CA PRO A 128 -3.25 -11.42 -16.57
C PRO A 128 -1.75 -11.39 -16.25
N LYS A 129 -1.24 -12.52 -15.73
CA LYS A 129 0.20 -12.70 -15.57
C LYS A 129 0.88 -12.53 -16.94
N ASP A 130 1.93 -11.72 -16.98
CA ASP A 130 2.76 -11.52 -18.16
C ASP A 130 4.24 -11.55 -17.75
N GLU A 131 4.91 -12.64 -18.14
CA GLU A 131 6.34 -12.84 -17.79
C GLU A 131 7.25 -11.97 -18.65
N GLU A 132 6.84 -11.60 -19.86
CA GLU A 132 7.63 -10.74 -20.76
C GLU A 132 7.65 -9.30 -20.24
N ASP A 133 6.52 -8.81 -19.72
CA ASP A 133 6.40 -7.49 -19.09
C ASP A 133 6.77 -7.51 -17.59
N GLY A 134 7.20 -8.65 -17.04
CA GLY A 134 7.60 -8.78 -15.65
C GLY A 134 6.44 -8.74 -14.65
N LEU A 135 5.19 -8.93 -15.10
CA LEU A 135 4.01 -8.99 -14.24
C LEU A 135 3.96 -10.33 -13.51
N ARG A 136 4.21 -10.26 -12.20
CA ARG A 136 4.10 -11.42 -11.30
C ARG A 136 2.63 -11.75 -11.05
N ASP A 137 2.36 -12.96 -10.56
CA ASP A 137 1.02 -13.30 -10.09
C ASP A 137 0.81 -12.79 -8.66
N TYR A 138 0.17 -11.62 -8.52
CA TYR A 138 -0.11 -11.01 -7.23
C TYR A 138 -1.26 -11.67 -6.46
N THR A 139 -1.83 -12.77 -6.97
CA THR A 139 -2.75 -13.61 -6.20
C THR A 139 -2.02 -14.69 -5.40
N GLU A 140 -0.73 -14.90 -5.67
CA GLU A 140 0.08 -15.91 -5.02
C GLU A 140 0.59 -15.44 -3.64
N PRO A 141 0.34 -16.21 -2.56
CA PRO A 141 0.73 -15.82 -1.20
C PRO A 141 2.23 -15.56 -1.03
N HIS A 142 3.09 -16.32 -1.71
CA HIS A 142 4.54 -16.13 -1.62
C HIS A 142 4.98 -14.81 -2.25
N VAL A 143 4.35 -14.40 -3.36
CA VAL A 143 4.61 -13.11 -4.02
C VAL A 143 4.28 -11.96 -3.08
N LEU A 144 3.13 -12.03 -2.40
CA LEU A 144 2.72 -10.99 -1.45
C LEU A 144 3.64 -10.93 -0.23
N ARG A 145 4.08 -12.09 0.29
CA ARG A 145 5.07 -12.13 1.39
C ARG A 145 6.38 -11.45 0.99
N ASP A 146 6.92 -11.77 -0.18
CA ASP A 146 8.15 -11.17 -0.68
C ASP A 146 8.03 -9.65 -0.81
N ILE A 147 6.89 -9.17 -1.36
CA ILE A 147 6.64 -7.74 -1.54
C ILE A 147 6.55 -7.03 -0.20
N VAL A 148 5.75 -7.55 0.74
CA VAL A 148 5.61 -6.94 2.06
C VAL A 148 6.95 -6.93 2.78
N LYS A 149 7.67 -8.04 2.76
CA LYS A 149 8.99 -8.15 3.40
C LYS A 149 9.99 -7.16 2.84
N ARG A 150 9.99 -6.97 1.52
CA ARG A 150 10.95 -6.09 0.84
C ARG A 150 10.63 -4.61 0.95
N TYR A 151 9.36 -4.23 0.90
CA TYR A 151 8.96 -2.83 0.73
C TYR A 151 8.15 -2.26 1.90
N SER A 152 7.62 -3.10 2.78
CA SER A 152 6.69 -2.71 3.84
C SER A 152 7.01 -3.35 5.19
N ASP A 153 8.19 -3.94 5.35
CA ASP A 153 8.55 -4.68 6.58
C ASP A 153 8.49 -3.82 7.84
N PHE A 154 8.77 -2.54 7.70
CA PHE A 154 8.84 -1.57 8.80
C PHE A 154 7.60 -0.70 8.97
N VAL A 155 6.51 -0.98 8.26
CA VAL A 155 5.23 -0.31 8.49
C VAL A 155 4.80 -0.57 9.94
N GLY A 156 4.44 0.49 10.67
CA GLY A 156 4.14 0.44 12.12
C GLY A 156 2.82 -0.25 12.49
N TYR A 157 2.12 -0.82 11.53
CA TYR A 157 0.89 -1.57 11.70
C TYR A 157 1.07 -2.97 11.14
N PRO A 158 0.44 -4.02 11.76
CA PRO A 158 0.52 -5.37 11.23
C PRO A 158 -0.10 -5.44 9.84
N ILE A 159 0.63 -6.05 8.90
CA ILE A 159 0.14 -6.39 7.57
C ILE A 159 -0.10 -7.90 7.56
N CYS A 160 -1.38 -8.28 7.52
CA CYS A 160 -1.83 -9.65 7.66
C CYS A 160 -2.23 -10.25 6.31
N LEU A 161 -1.86 -11.50 6.08
CA LEU A 161 -2.39 -12.34 5.01
C LEU A 161 -2.99 -13.58 5.65
N LYS A 162 -4.31 -13.70 5.64
CA LYS A 162 -5.06 -14.68 6.44
C LYS A 162 -4.74 -14.51 7.94
N ALA A 163 -4.14 -15.53 8.59
CA ALA A 163 -3.75 -15.50 9.99
C ALA A 163 -2.29 -15.07 10.23
N ASP A 164 -1.50 -14.91 9.17
CA ASP A 164 -0.08 -14.61 9.27
C ASP A 164 0.17 -13.10 9.23
N THR A 165 0.92 -12.55 10.20
CA THR A 165 1.50 -11.21 10.08
C THR A 165 2.78 -11.29 9.26
N LEU A 166 2.86 -10.50 8.19
CA LEU A 166 3.93 -10.58 7.20
C LEU A 166 5.13 -9.68 7.51
N ASN A 167 4.88 -8.53 8.13
CA ASN A 167 5.91 -7.52 8.41
C ASN A 167 6.43 -7.60 9.84
N SER A 168 7.66 -7.11 10.06
CA SER A 168 8.29 -7.12 11.39
C SER A 168 7.84 -5.96 12.28
N MET A 169 7.36 -4.86 11.71
CA MET A 169 7.01 -3.59 12.38
C MET A 169 8.19 -2.96 13.18
N LYS A 170 9.40 -3.47 13.02
CA LYS A 170 10.57 -3.08 13.81
C LYS A 170 11.38 -1.98 13.12
N ALA A 171 10.80 -0.78 13.00
CA ALA A 171 11.53 0.39 12.52
C ALA A 171 12.58 0.81 13.57
N ILE A 172 13.84 0.42 13.38
CA ILE A 172 14.92 0.70 14.34
C ILE A 172 15.16 2.19 14.52
N TRP A 173 14.94 3.02 13.50
CA TRP A 173 15.07 4.48 13.57
C TRP A 173 13.96 5.17 14.36
N ALA A 174 12.85 4.51 14.62
CA ALA A 174 11.74 5.05 15.40
C ALA A 174 11.91 4.77 16.92
N ARG A 175 12.87 3.93 17.29
CA ARG A 175 13.12 3.51 18.67
C ARG A 175 14.27 4.32 19.29
N PRO A 176 14.31 4.49 20.64
CA PRO A 176 15.46 5.00 21.34
C PRO A 176 16.72 4.18 21.01
N LYS A 177 17.88 4.87 20.87
CA LYS A 177 19.14 4.20 20.52
C LYS A 177 19.50 3.08 21.50
N GLU A 178 19.19 3.30 22.76
CA GLU A 178 19.48 2.38 23.88
C GLU A 178 18.65 1.08 23.81
N GLU A 179 17.54 1.10 23.06
CA GLU A 179 16.65 -0.04 22.87
C GLU A 179 16.97 -0.85 21.60
N VAL A 180 17.88 -0.38 20.77
CA VAL A 180 18.26 -1.05 19.51
C VAL A 180 19.64 -1.68 19.71
N SER A 181 19.69 -3.00 19.60
CA SER A 181 20.93 -3.76 19.72
C SER A 181 21.81 -3.62 18.46
N GLU A 182 23.11 -3.83 18.64
CA GLU A 182 24.07 -3.89 17.51
C GLU A 182 23.69 -4.97 16.48
N GLN A 183 23.08 -6.06 16.93
CA GLN A 183 22.61 -7.10 16.02
C GLN A 183 21.45 -6.61 15.14
N GLU A 184 20.52 -5.83 15.69
CA GLU A 184 19.41 -5.26 14.91
C GLU A 184 19.91 -4.28 13.85
N TYR A 185 20.97 -3.49 14.11
CA TYR A 185 21.60 -2.63 13.09
C TYR A 185 22.23 -3.45 11.97
N ARG A 186 22.93 -4.56 12.28
CA ARG A 186 23.49 -5.47 11.29
C ARG A 186 22.41 -6.15 10.45
N ASP A 187 21.36 -6.65 11.09
CA ASP A 187 20.25 -7.31 10.41
C ASP A 187 19.50 -6.32 9.50
N PHE A 188 19.33 -5.08 9.95
CA PHE A 188 18.76 -4.01 9.15
C PHE A 188 19.61 -3.69 7.92
N TYR A 189 20.94 -3.58 8.08
CA TYR A 189 21.86 -3.35 6.96
C TYR A 189 21.74 -4.48 5.93
N LYS A 190 21.83 -5.74 6.37
CA LYS A 190 21.70 -6.91 5.50
C LYS A 190 20.35 -6.95 4.77
N HIS A 191 19.30 -6.60 5.49
CA HIS A 191 17.95 -6.52 4.90
C HIS A 191 17.85 -5.44 3.82
N LEU A 192 18.42 -4.26 4.08
CA LEU A 192 18.32 -3.11 3.17
C LEU A 192 19.20 -3.26 1.93
N THR A 193 20.44 -3.76 2.11
CA THR A 193 21.45 -3.85 1.05
C THR A 193 21.44 -5.17 0.31
N HIS A 194 20.82 -6.21 0.87
CA HIS A 194 20.94 -7.60 0.44
C HIS A 194 22.40 -8.10 0.45
N ASP A 195 23.28 -7.46 1.21
CA ASP A 195 24.64 -7.90 1.46
C ASP A 195 24.67 -8.68 2.78
N TRP A 196 25.18 -9.91 2.74
CA TRP A 196 25.26 -10.80 3.90
C TRP A 196 26.49 -10.53 4.78
N ASN A 197 27.40 -9.65 4.37
CA ASN A 197 28.49 -9.19 5.20
C ASN A 197 27.98 -8.20 6.26
N ASP A 198 28.73 -8.08 7.36
CA ASP A 198 28.42 -7.06 8.36
C ASP A 198 28.82 -5.67 7.84
N PRO A 199 28.09 -4.60 8.20
CA PRO A 199 28.47 -3.23 7.88
C PRO A 199 29.83 -2.89 8.53
N LEU A 200 30.60 -2.02 7.92
CA LEU A 200 31.86 -1.55 8.49
C LEU A 200 31.62 -0.71 9.75
N ASP A 201 30.60 0.12 9.73
CA ASP A 201 30.19 0.96 10.84
C ASP A 201 28.78 1.53 10.57
N HIS A 202 28.13 2.13 11.59
CA HIS A 202 26.87 2.83 11.44
C HIS A 202 26.85 4.10 12.28
N VAL A 203 26.12 5.11 11.80
CA VAL A 203 25.92 6.38 12.52
C VAL A 203 24.43 6.68 12.58
N LEU A 204 23.89 6.85 13.78
CA LEU A 204 22.53 7.32 14.00
C LEU A 204 22.54 8.82 14.29
N VAL A 205 21.96 9.62 13.38
CA VAL A 205 21.76 11.05 13.54
C VAL A 205 20.26 11.32 13.75
N ARG A 206 19.93 12.03 14.84
CA ARG A 206 18.59 12.58 15.04
C ARG A 206 18.61 14.05 14.64
N VAL A 207 17.73 14.42 13.73
CA VAL A 207 17.49 15.79 13.27
C VAL A 207 16.27 16.35 13.99
#